data_323c824ae4b6087f0f6f83bc75a7567f
#
_entry.id   323c824ae4b6087f0f6f83bc75a7567f
#
_cell.length_a   1.000
_cell.length_b   1.000
_cell.length_c   1.000
_cell.angle_alpha   90.00
_cell.angle_beta   90.00
_cell.angle_gamma   90.00
#
_symmetry.space_group_name_H-M   'P 1'
#
loop_
_entity.id
_entity.type
_entity.pdbx_description
1 polymer ?
#
loop_
_entity_poly.entity_id
_entity_poly.type
_entity_poly.pdbx_seq_one_letter_code
_entity_poly.pdbx_strand_id
1 'polypeptide(L)'
;MSESRVILDVQHLKTYFPIKGGVIRKTVGHVHAVEDVSFTIRERETFSLVGESGCGKSTTGRTILRLVEPTGGKVFFDGEDLCALDTETMRKKRRDMQLVFQNPYASLNPRMTVRKLLEEPLITHFKLSQKEIDEKVNWIAKAVGFAPEQLDRYPHQFSGGQRQRICIARALITRPRFVVADEPVSALDVSIQAQVLNLLMELQKEMNLSYLFISHDLNVVRHISNRVGVMYLGRIVETGDTEDVYQHPMHPYTQALLSAIPKRDPSEEKERIRLEGDVPSPANPPKGCAFHDRCARCMSVCREAVPEQKEIAPGHFVACHLYD
;
A
#
# COMPACT_ATOMS: atom_id res chain seq x y z
N MET A 1 -25.27 3.98 12.56
CA MET A 1 -24.20 4.57 11.71
C MET A 1 -24.39 3.95 10.34
N SER A 2 -24.57 4.73 9.27
CA SER A 2 -24.70 4.18 7.91
C SER A 2 -23.39 3.46 7.58
N GLU A 3 -23.48 2.20 7.17
CA GLU A 3 -22.32 1.47 6.64
C GLU A 3 -21.68 2.31 5.53
N SER A 4 -20.42 2.72 5.72
CA SER A 4 -19.70 3.47 4.71
C SER A 4 -19.52 2.59 3.48
N ARG A 5 -19.85 3.13 2.31
CA ARG A 5 -19.80 2.43 1.01
C ARG A 5 -18.39 1.88 0.74
N VAL A 6 -18.30 0.65 0.25
CA VAL A 6 -17.05 0.05 -0.22
C VAL A 6 -16.66 0.72 -1.55
N ILE A 7 -15.46 1.31 -1.60
CA ILE A 7 -14.90 1.93 -2.81
C ILE A 7 -13.99 0.97 -3.57
N LEU A 8 -13.28 0.10 -2.85
CA LEU A 8 -12.39 -0.92 -3.43
C LEU A 8 -12.71 -2.28 -2.80
N ASP A 9 -12.88 -3.30 -3.64
CA ASP A 9 -13.03 -4.69 -3.23
C ASP A 9 -12.04 -5.56 -4.01
N VAL A 10 -11.13 -6.19 -3.29
CA VAL A 10 -10.10 -7.08 -3.83
C VAL A 10 -10.44 -8.51 -3.45
N GLN A 11 -10.58 -9.38 -4.45
CA GLN A 11 -11.02 -10.75 -4.28
C GLN A 11 -10.02 -11.73 -4.87
N HIS A 12 -9.41 -12.57 -4.02
CA HIS A 12 -8.50 -13.65 -4.38
C HIS A 12 -7.38 -13.23 -5.35
N LEU A 13 -6.85 -12.00 -5.16
CA LEU A 13 -5.86 -11.41 -6.05
C LEU A 13 -4.58 -12.23 -6.05
N LYS A 14 -4.08 -12.54 -7.27
CA LYS A 14 -2.83 -13.26 -7.51
C LYS A 14 -1.97 -12.50 -8.50
N THR A 15 -0.66 -12.46 -8.23
CA THR A 15 0.32 -11.86 -9.15
C THR A 15 1.60 -12.65 -9.12
N TYR A 16 1.89 -13.33 -10.23
CA TYR A 16 3.05 -14.19 -10.41
C TYR A 16 3.96 -13.63 -11.48
N PHE A 17 5.25 -13.64 -11.22
CA PHE A 17 6.25 -13.23 -12.20
C PHE A 17 7.00 -14.46 -12.73
N PRO A 18 7.11 -14.64 -14.07
CA PRO A 18 7.80 -15.78 -14.63
C PRO A 18 9.30 -15.70 -14.41
N ILE A 19 9.90 -16.79 -13.92
CA ILE A 19 11.34 -16.98 -13.84
C ILE A 19 11.80 -17.56 -15.18
N LYS A 20 12.62 -16.83 -15.91
CA LYS A 20 13.17 -17.25 -17.20
C LYS A 20 14.54 -17.89 -16.99
N GLY A 21 14.73 -19.11 -17.48
CA GLY A 21 15.99 -19.86 -17.40
C GLY A 21 16.42 -20.45 -18.75
N GLY A 22 17.70 -20.88 -18.80
CA GLY A 22 18.30 -21.49 -19.99
C GLY A 22 18.62 -20.51 -21.14
N VAL A 23 19.34 -20.99 -22.16
CA VAL A 23 19.76 -20.19 -23.31
C VAL A 23 18.57 -19.66 -24.12
N ILE A 24 17.48 -20.40 -24.18
CA ILE A 24 16.25 -20.07 -24.94
C ILE A 24 15.23 -19.25 -24.07
N ARG A 25 15.61 -18.83 -22.86
CA ARG A 25 14.76 -18.04 -21.92
C ARG A 25 13.34 -18.62 -21.72
N LYS A 26 13.22 -19.94 -21.56
CA LYS A 26 11.94 -20.58 -21.22
C LYS A 26 11.55 -20.28 -19.77
N THR A 27 10.25 -20.21 -19.50
CA THR A 27 9.72 -20.10 -18.12
C THR A 27 10.01 -21.40 -17.39
N VAL A 28 10.80 -21.35 -16.31
CA VAL A 28 11.21 -22.49 -15.47
C VAL A 28 10.52 -22.49 -14.11
N GLY A 29 9.79 -21.43 -13.78
CA GLY A 29 9.06 -21.28 -12.52
C GLY A 29 8.40 -19.91 -12.43
N HIS A 30 7.80 -19.62 -11.28
CA HIS A 30 7.16 -18.34 -11.01
C HIS A 30 7.53 -17.83 -9.63
N VAL A 31 7.67 -16.52 -9.49
CA VAL A 31 7.71 -15.84 -8.18
C VAL A 31 6.27 -15.50 -7.82
N HIS A 32 5.77 -16.07 -6.72
CA HIS A 32 4.43 -15.83 -6.18
C HIS A 32 4.44 -14.55 -5.33
N ALA A 33 4.45 -13.40 -5.97
CA ALA A 33 4.58 -12.12 -5.27
C ALA A 33 3.31 -11.74 -4.50
N VAL A 34 2.14 -12.08 -5.03
CA VAL A 34 0.83 -11.98 -4.39
C VAL A 34 0.11 -13.31 -4.58
N GLU A 35 -0.35 -13.90 -3.46
CA GLU A 35 -0.95 -15.22 -3.43
C GLU A 35 -2.23 -15.18 -2.61
N ASP A 36 -3.38 -15.08 -3.30
CA ASP A 36 -4.71 -15.11 -2.68
C ASP A 36 -4.98 -13.99 -1.65
N VAL A 37 -4.88 -12.74 -2.09
CA VAL A 37 -5.14 -11.57 -1.25
C VAL A 37 -6.58 -11.08 -1.46
N SER A 38 -7.34 -10.97 -0.34
CA SER A 38 -8.70 -10.44 -0.33
C SER A 38 -8.87 -9.42 0.78
N PHE A 39 -9.42 -8.24 0.46
CA PHE A 39 -9.79 -7.20 1.43
C PHE A 39 -10.66 -6.13 0.75
N THR A 40 -11.33 -5.33 1.58
CA THR A 40 -12.12 -4.18 1.11
C THR A 40 -11.58 -2.89 1.71
N ILE A 41 -11.79 -1.78 0.99
CA ILE A 41 -11.54 -0.42 1.48
C ILE A 41 -12.85 0.36 1.34
N ARG A 42 -13.24 1.08 2.40
CA ARG A 42 -14.42 1.93 2.43
C ARG A 42 -14.09 3.35 1.96
N GLU A 43 -15.11 4.12 1.61
CA GLU A 43 -14.91 5.54 1.30
C GLU A 43 -14.33 6.28 2.51
N ARG A 44 -13.32 7.14 2.26
CA ARG A 44 -12.60 7.94 3.27
C ARG A 44 -11.84 7.11 4.31
N GLU A 45 -11.64 5.84 4.05
CA GLU A 45 -10.86 4.95 4.89
C GLU A 45 -9.38 4.96 4.49
N THR A 46 -8.49 4.85 5.47
CA THR A 46 -7.12 4.43 5.29
C THR A 46 -7.00 2.96 5.71
N PHE A 47 -6.84 2.08 4.73
CA PHE A 47 -6.47 0.69 4.94
C PHE A 47 -4.97 0.53 4.72
N SER A 48 -4.26 0.00 5.71
CA SER A 48 -2.82 -0.20 5.59
C SER A 48 -2.44 -1.65 5.35
N LEU A 49 -1.45 -1.87 4.46
CA LEU A 49 -0.76 -3.15 4.32
C LEU A 49 0.62 -3.06 4.98
N VAL A 50 0.87 -3.96 5.94
CA VAL A 50 2.13 -4.06 6.68
C VAL A 50 2.76 -5.44 6.53
N GLY A 51 4.06 -5.56 6.79
CA GLY A 51 4.81 -6.81 6.74
C GLY A 51 6.26 -6.59 6.36
N GLU A 52 7.07 -7.65 6.42
CA GLU A 52 8.49 -7.60 6.06
C GLU A 52 8.71 -7.17 4.61
N SER A 53 9.92 -6.65 4.31
CA SER A 53 10.29 -6.29 2.93
C SER A 53 10.19 -7.51 2.00
N GLY A 54 9.68 -7.32 0.80
CA GLY A 54 9.53 -8.40 -0.18
C GLY A 54 8.28 -9.29 0.00
N CYS A 55 7.41 -9.06 1.00
CA CYS A 55 6.21 -9.88 1.20
C CYS A 55 5.07 -9.63 0.20
N GLY A 56 5.22 -8.69 -0.76
CA GLY A 56 4.26 -8.47 -1.85
C GLY A 56 3.41 -7.20 -1.77
N LYS A 57 3.55 -6.35 -0.74
CA LYS A 57 2.74 -5.14 -0.51
C LYS A 57 2.69 -4.18 -1.71
N SER A 58 3.85 -3.74 -2.18
CA SER A 58 3.96 -2.82 -3.35
C SER A 58 3.45 -3.48 -4.64
N THR A 59 3.65 -4.78 -4.79
CA THR A 59 3.08 -5.54 -5.91
C THR A 59 1.56 -5.55 -5.84
N THR A 60 0.97 -5.76 -4.67
CA THR A 60 -0.49 -5.70 -4.47
C THR A 60 -1.04 -4.33 -4.89
N GLY A 61 -0.46 -3.24 -4.40
CA GLY A 61 -0.88 -1.88 -4.79
C GLY A 61 -0.77 -1.62 -6.29
N ARG A 62 0.31 -2.04 -6.93
CA ARG A 62 0.50 -1.89 -8.39
C ARG A 62 -0.44 -2.76 -9.20
N THR A 63 -0.76 -3.95 -8.71
CA THR A 63 -1.70 -4.86 -9.38
C THR A 63 -3.13 -4.31 -9.29
N ILE A 64 -3.54 -3.75 -8.15
CA ILE A 64 -4.85 -3.09 -8.00
C ILE A 64 -5.03 -1.97 -9.04
N LEU A 65 -4.00 -1.18 -9.30
CA LEU A 65 -4.00 -0.13 -10.33
C LEU A 65 -3.78 -0.67 -11.75
N ARG A 66 -3.66 -1.99 -11.92
CA ARG A 66 -3.28 -2.65 -13.18
C ARG A 66 -2.05 -2.03 -13.85
N LEU A 67 -1.08 -1.57 -13.04
CA LEU A 67 0.28 -1.26 -13.51
C LEU A 67 1.10 -2.55 -13.68
N VAL A 68 0.69 -3.60 -12.98
CA VAL A 68 1.08 -5.00 -13.17
C VAL A 68 -0.22 -5.78 -13.39
N GLU A 69 -0.30 -6.57 -14.46
CA GLU A 69 -1.49 -7.36 -14.73
C GLU A 69 -1.64 -8.50 -13.70
N PRO A 70 -2.82 -8.72 -13.13
CA PRO A 70 -3.06 -9.83 -12.23
C PRO A 70 -2.97 -11.16 -12.96
N THR A 71 -2.46 -12.17 -12.28
CA THR A 71 -2.46 -13.56 -12.79
C THR A 71 -3.78 -14.27 -12.48
N GLY A 72 -4.53 -13.78 -11.48
CA GLY A 72 -5.85 -14.27 -11.09
C GLY A 72 -6.50 -13.36 -10.06
N GLY A 73 -7.76 -13.67 -9.73
CA GLY A 73 -8.59 -12.87 -8.84
C GLY A 73 -9.29 -11.71 -9.55
N LYS A 74 -9.93 -10.85 -8.77
CA LYS A 74 -10.68 -9.69 -9.25
C LYS A 74 -10.42 -8.47 -8.39
N VAL A 75 -10.55 -7.29 -9.00
CA VAL A 75 -10.47 -6.00 -8.31
C VAL A 75 -11.66 -5.16 -8.77
N PHE A 76 -12.54 -4.84 -7.84
CA PHE A 76 -13.67 -3.95 -8.10
C PHE A 76 -13.34 -2.55 -7.54
N PHE A 77 -13.49 -1.55 -8.37
CA PHE A 77 -13.42 -0.15 -7.96
C PHE A 77 -14.75 0.52 -8.25
N ASP A 78 -15.39 1.03 -7.21
CA ASP A 78 -16.73 1.63 -7.29
C ASP A 78 -17.77 0.67 -7.92
N GLY A 79 -17.62 -0.65 -7.64
CA GLY A 79 -18.49 -1.72 -8.15
C GLY A 79 -18.14 -2.21 -9.56
N GLU A 80 -17.17 -1.62 -10.26
CA GLU A 80 -16.75 -2.02 -11.60
C GLU A 80 -15.51 -2.91 -11.56
N ASP A 81 -15.57 -4.09 -12.22
CA ASP A 81 -14.43 -5.02 -12.28
C ASP A 81 -13.32 -4.47 -13.19
N LEU A 82 -12.24 -3.98 -12.55
CA LEU A 82 -11.10 -3.43 -13.26
C LEU A 82 -10.37 -4.45 -14.12
N CYS A 83 -10.41 -5.74 -13.77
CA CYS A 83 -9.73 -6.80 -14.49
C CYS A 83 -10.39 -7.09 -15.85
N ALA A 84 -11.69 -6.78 -15.99
CA ALA A 84 -12.45 -6.95 -17.22
C ALA A 84 -12.33 -5.77 -18.20
N LEU A 85 -11.79 -4.62 -17.77
CA LEU A 85 -11.70 -3.42 -18.60
C LEU A 85 -10.64 -3.55 -19.69
N ASP A 86 -10.94 -3.00 -20.86
CA ASP A 86 -9.94 -2.79 -21.91
C ASP A 86 -8.92 -1.70 -21.52
N THR A 87 -7.82 -1.62 -22.25
CA THR A 87 -6.70 -0.70 -21.96
C THR A 87 -7.13 0.78 -21.99
N GLU A 88 -8.03 1.17 -22.88
CA GLU A 88 -8.45 2.57 -23.00
C GLU A 88 -9.36 2.97 -21.83
N THR A 89 -10.32 2.14 -21.50
CA THR A 89 -11.22 2.34 -20.36
C THR A 89 -10.45 2.36 -19.04
N MET A 90 -9.50 1.42 -18.88
CA MET A 90 -8.62 1.41 -17.71
C MET A 90 -7.75 2.66 -17.61
N ARG A 91 -7.24 3.20 -18.74
CA ARG A 91 -6.51 4.47 -18.76
C ARG A 91 -7.35 5.64 -18.25
N LYS A 92 -8.65 5.69 -18.64
CA LYS A 92 -9.59 6.71 -18.15
C LYS A 92 -9.86 6.53 -16.65
N LYS A 93 -10.00 5.28 -16.19
CA LYS A 93 -10.27 4.94 -14.79
C LYS A 93 -9.11 5.31 -13.87
N ARG A 94 -7.86 5.21 -14.33
CA ARG A 94 -6.67 5.63 -13.56
C ARG A 94 -6.66 7.10 -13.16
N ARG A 95 -7.47 7.96 -13.79
CA ARG A 95 -7.69 9.34 -13.34
C ARG A 95 -8.21 9.39 -11.90
N ASP A 96 -9.10 8.44 -11.55
CA ASP A 96 -9.76 8.36 -10.26
C ASP A 96 -8.97 7.54 -9.22
N MET A 97 -7.90 6.88 -9.67
CA MET A 97 -7.02 6.01 -8.86
C MET A 97 -5.56 6.36 -9.12
N GLN A 98 -4.84 6.84 -8.13
CA GLN A 98 -3.49 7.33 -8.31
C GLN A 98 -2.48 6.59 -7.41
N LEU A 99 -1.19 6.72 -7.71
CA LEU A 99 -0.08 6.12 -6.98
C LEU A 99 0.90 7.22 -6.53
N VAL A 100 1.20 7.23 -5.23
CA VAL A 100 2.35 7.94 -4.67
C VAL A 100 3.47 6.91 -4.51
N PHE A 101 4.57 7.10 -5.23
CA PHE A 101 5.69 6.17 -5.26
C PHE A 101 6.60 6.30 -4.05
N GLN A 102 7.26 5.22 -3.67
CA GLN A 102 8.23 5.12 -2.58
C GLN A 102 9.43 6.07 -2.72
N ASN A 103 9.98 6.21 -3.92
CA ASN A 103 11.17 7.01 -4.17
C ASN A 103 10.83 8.29 -4.94
N PRO A 104 10.81 9.46 -4.29
CA PRO A 104 10.51 10.72 -4.96
C PRO A 104 11.57 11.13 -5.98
N TYR A 105 12.82 10.68 -5.81
CA TYR A 105 13.91 10.98 -6.75
C TYR A 105 13.72 10.30 -8.11
N ALA A 106 13.24 9.05 -8.09
CA ALA A 106 12.99 8.28 -9.31
C ALA A 106 11.65 8.64 -9.98
N SER A 107 10.71 9.26 -9.23
CA SER A 107 9.36 9.53 -9.69
C SER A 107 9.21 10.86 -10.43
N LEU A 108 10.13 11.80 -10.24
CA LEU A 108 10.07 13.14 -10.83
C LEU A 108 11.08 13.24 -11.97
N ASN A 109 10.62 13.67 -13.16
CA ASN A 109 11.53 13.94 -14.27
C ASN A 109 12.40 15.17 -13.92
N PRO A 110 13.74 15.01 -13.77
CA PRO A 110 14.62 16.09 -13.33
C PRO A 110 14.75 17.26 -14.34
N ARG A 111 14.29 17.05 -15.58
CA ARG A 111 14.34 18.04 -16.66
C ARG A 111 13.07 18.89 -16.77
N MET A 112 12.06 18.62 -15.94
CA MET A 112 10.81 19.36 -15.90
C MET A 112 10.75 20.24 -14.65
N THR A 113 10.18 21.44 -14.77
CA THR A 113 9.87 22.28 -13.60
C THR A 113 8.71 21.66 -12.82
N VAL A 114 8.53 22.05 -11.55
CA VAL A 114 7.40 21.59 -10.71
C VAL A 114 6.08 21.90 -11.41
N ARG A 115 5.91 23.08 -11.98
CA ARG A 115 4.73 23.45 -12.77
C ARG A 115 4.42 22.40 -13.85
N LYS A 116 5.38 22.08 -14.71
CA LYS A 116 5.21 21.11 -15.79
C LYS A 116 4.86 19.72 -15.27
N LEU A 117 5.47 19.30 -14.15
CA LEU A 117 5.17 18.01 -13.49
C LEU A 117 3.72 17.95 -12.99
N LEU A 118 3.17 19.07 -12.54
CA LEU A 118 1.77 19.15 -12.08
C LEU A 118 0.79 19.30 -13.25
N GLU A 119 1.17 19.96 -14.34
CA GLU A 119 0.36 20.12 -15.56
C GLU A 119 0.19 18.80 -16.33
N GLU A 120 1.23 17.95 -16.35
CA GLU A 120 1.27 16.70 -17.12
C GLU A 120 0.04 15.79 -16.92
N PRO A 121 -0.39 15.47 -15.68
CA PRO A 121 -1.59 14.66 -15.45
C PRO A 121 -2.86 15.33 -15.94
N LEU A 122 -2.96 16.67 -15.84
CA LEU A 122 -4.12 17.42 -16.30
C LEU A 122 -4.24 17.37 -17.83
N ILE A 123 -3.14 17.60 -18.54
CA ILE A 123 -3.09 17.55 -20.00
C ILE A 123 -3.39 16.13 -20.51
N THR A 124 -2.91 15.10 -19.77
CA THR A 124 -3.08 13.69 -20.15
C THR A 124 -4.52 13.23 -20.01
N HIS A 125 -5.24 13.68 -18.97
CA HIS A 125 -6.54 13.14 -18.61
C HIS A 125 -7.73 14.05 -18.90
N PHE A 126 -7.49 15.34 -19.15
CA PHE A 126 -8.55 16.34 -19.32
C PHE A 126 -8.32 17.22 -20.54
N LYS A 127 -9.39 17.79 -21.04
CA LYS A 127 -9.37 18.85 -22.06
C LYS A 127 -9.67 20.16 -21.35
N LEU A 128 -8.65 20.82 -20.81
CA LEU A 128 -8.76 22.06 -20.04
C LEU A 128 -8.11 23.23 -20.80
N SER A 129 -8.62 24.42 -20.58
CA SER A 129 -7.95 25.64 -20.97
C SER A 129 -6.72 25.90 -20.08
N GLN A 130 -5.77 26.72 -20.56
CA GLN A 130 -4.58 27.07 -19.77
C GLN A 130 -4.96 27.72 -18.43
N LYS A 131 -5.99 28.58 -18.44
CA LYS A 131 -6.49 29.21 -17.21
C LYS A 131 -6.96 28.18 -16.17
N GLU A 132 -7.72 27.17 -16.59
CA GLU A 132 -8.18 26.08 -15.66
C GLU A 132 -7.02 25.24 -15.17
N ILE A 133 -5.99 25.00 -16.01
CA ILE A 133 -4.76 24.31 -15.61
C ILE A 133 -4.04 25.12 -14.54
N ASP A 134 -3.83 26.43 -14.76
CA ASP A 134 -3.15 27.33 -13.83
C ASP A 134 -3.89 27.40 -12.47
N GLU A 135 -5.22 27.48 -12.48
CA GLU A 135 -6.04 27.48 -11.27
C GLU A 135 -5.84 26.20 -10.46
N LYS A 136 -5.86 25.02 -11.12
CA LYS A 136 -5.66 23.71 -10.46
C LYS A 136 -4.24 23.56 -9.94
N VAL A 137 -3.23 23.97 -10.72
CA VAL A 137 -1.82 23.92 -10.30
C VAL A 137 -1.57 24.81 -9.09
N ASN A 138 -2.09 26.04 -9.09
CA ASN A 138 -1.95 26.96 -7.97
C ASN A 138 -2.69 26.44 -6.71
N TRP A 139 -3.88 25.85 -6.88
CA TRP A 139 -4.63 25.26 -5.78
C TRP A 139 -3.86 24.12 -5.12
N ILE A 140 -3.38 23.12 -5.88
CA ILE A 140 -2.68 21.98 -5.31
C ILE A 140 -1.32 22.38 -4.74
N ALA A 141 -0.60 23.32 -5.36
CA ALA A 141 0.66 23.83 -4.84
C ALA A 141 0.48 24.45 -3.46
N LYS A 142 -0.56 25.28 -3.29
CA LYS A 142 -0.92 25.85 -1.99
C LYS A 142 -1.27 24.77 -0.97
N ALA A 143 -2.06 23.76 -1.37
CA ALA A 143 -2.49 22.67 -0.49
C ALA A 143 -1.30 21.85 0.08
N VAL A 144 -0.21 21.69 -0.71
CA VAL A 144 1.01 21.02 -0.25
C VAL A 144 2.08 21.97 0.29
N GLY A 145 1.78 23.27 0.43
CA GLY A 145 2.63 24.26 1.07
C GLY A 145 3.72 24.87 0.19
N PHE A 146 3.49 24.99 -1.13
CA PHE A 146 4.40 25.69 -2.06
C PHE A 146 3.89 27.08 -2.42
N ALA A 147 4.82 28.02 -2.46
CA ALA A 147 4.59 29.35 -3.01
C ALA A 147 4.66 29.33 -4.56
N PRO A 148 3.94 30.24 -5.26
CA PRO A 148 3.91 30.25 -6.73
C PRO A 148 5.30 30.34 -7.39
N GLU A 149 6.24 31.06 -6.78
CA GLU A 149 7.61 31.26 -7.30
C GLU A 149 8.45 29.98 -7.26
N GLN A 150 8.02 28.99 -6.48
CA GLN A 150 8.70 27.68 -6.38
C GLN A 150 8.32 26.76 -7.53
N LEU A 151 7.19 27.02 -8.23
CA LEU A 151 6.69 26.18 -9.32
C LEU A 151 7.60 26.17 -10.56
N ASP A 152 8.40 27.23 -10.75
CA ASP A 152 9.32 27.33 -11.89
C ASP A 152 10.69 26.69 -11.61
N ARG A 153 10.88 26.16 -10.39
CA ARG A 153 12.11 25.44 -10.02
C ARG A 153 12.06 23.97 -10.44
N TYR A 154 13.25 23.38 -10.52
CA TYR A 154 13.44 21.97 -10.85
C TYR A 154 13.49 21.10 -9.59
N PRO A 155 13.11 19.79 -9.67
CA PRO A 155 13.09 18.88 -8.51
C PRO A 155 14.41 18.83 -7.73
N HIS A 156 15.56 18.92 -8.38
CA HIS A 156 16.87 18.86 -7.73
C HIS A 156 17.14 20.05 -6.79
N GLN A 157 16.38 21.14 -6.89
CA GLN A 157 16.47 22.32 -6.04
C GLN A 157 15.67 22.22 -4.73
N PHE A 158 15.03 21.06 -4.47
CA PHE A 158 14.17 20.82 -3.33
C PHE A 158 14.75 19.73 -2.41
N SER A 159 14.45 19.82 -1.11
CA SER A 159 14.76 18.76 -0.14
C SER A 159 13.96 17.49 -0.40
N GLY A 160 14.34 16.36 0.21
CA GLY A 160 13.64 15.09 0.09
C GLY A 160 12.14 15.20 0.44
N GLY A 161 11.82 15.82 1.56
CA GLY A 161 10.42 16.04 1.98
C GLY A 161 9.65 16.95 1.05
N GLN A 162 10.27 18.00 0.50
CA GLN A 162 9.65 18.86 -0.50
C GLN A 162 9.39 18.10 -1.80
N ARG A 163 10.32 17.26 -2.27
CA ARG A 163 10.09 16.39 -3.45
C ARG A 163 8.94 15.41 -3.20
N GLN A 164 8.84 14.85 -2.00
CA GLN A 164 7.71 13.99 -1.64
C GLN A 164 6.38 14.74 -1.72
N ARG A 165 6.31 15.98 -1.24
CA ARG A 165 5.13 16.85 -1.39
C ARG A 165 4.78 17.12 -2.86
N ILE A 166 5.78 17.28 -3.76
CA ILE A 166 5.56 17.40 -5.21
C ILE A 166 4.95 16.11 -5.77
N CYS A 167 5.44 14.92 -5.36
CA CYS A 167 4.89 13.64 -5.79
C CYS A 167 3.43 13.46 -5.34
N ILE A 168 3.12 13.85 -4.09
CA ILE A 168 1.75 13.85 -3.56
C ILE A 168 0.88 14.82 -4.38
N ALA A 169 1.33 16.05 -4.60
CA ALA A 169 0.59 17.04 -5.40
C ALA A 169 0.29 16.53 -6.82
N ARG A 170 1.29 15.92 -7.48
CA ARG A 170 1.13 15.34 -8.82
C ARG A 170 0.08 14.21 -8.85
N ALA A 171 0.04 13.36 -7.82
CA ALA A 171 -0.95 12.31 -7.73
C ALA A 171 -2.36 12.87 -7.45
N LEU A 172 -2.48 13.94 -6.67
CA LEU A 172 -3.77 14.45 -6.21
C LEU A 172 -4.39 15.52 -7.13
N ILE A 173 -3.63 16.09 -8.08
CA ILE A 173 -4.12 17.17 -8.95
C ILE A 173 -5.29 16.75 -9.84
N THR A 174 -5.41 15.46 -10.15
CA THR A 174 -6.55 14.90 -10.88
C THR A 174 -7.82 14.77 -10.03
N ARG A 175 -7.72 15.04 -8.72
CA ARG A 175 -8.77 14.80 -7.71
C ARG A 175 -9.25 13.35 -7.71
N PRO A 176 -8.36 12.40 -7.47
CA PRO A 176 -8.74 10.98 -7.42
C PRO A 176 -9.65 10.71 -6.22
N ARG A 177 -10.33 9.57 -6.24
CA ARG A 177 -11.12 9.07 -5.09
C ARG A 177 -10.33 8.05 -4.27
N PHE A 178 -9.33 7.42 -4.90
CA PHE A 178 -8.51 6.38 -4.30
C PHE A 178 -7.02 6.60 -4.60
N VAL A 179 -6.18 6.42 -3.60
CA VAL A 179 -4.73 6.58 -3.74
C VAL A 179 -4.01 5.40 -3.07
N VAL A 180 -3.13 4.78 -3.82
CA VAL A 180 -2.12 3.87 -3.27
C VAL A 180 -0.91 4.71 -2.84
N ALA A 181 -0.59 4.72 -1.56
CA ALA A 181 0.61 5.36 -1.01
C ALA A 181 1.66 4.28 -0.70
N ASP A 182 2.57 4.05 -1.66
CA ASP A 182 3.58 2.99 -1.58
C ASP A 182 4.81 3.52 -0.82
N GLU A 183 4.91 3.22 0.47
CA GLU A 183 5.97 3.66 1.40
C GLU A 183 6.30 5.17 1.31
N PRO A 184 5.30 6.06 1.42
CA PRO A 184 5.46 7.47 1.05
C PRO A 184 6.40 8.27 1.96
N VAL A 185 6.85 7.71 3.07
CA VAL A 185 7.70 8.38 4.05
C VAL A 185 8.99 7.62 4.38
N SER A 186 9.22 6.42 3.80
CA SER A 186 10.34 5.54 4.17
C SER A 186 11.74 6.13 3.92
N ALA A 187 11.87 7.05 2.97
CA ALA A 187 13.14 7.68 2.60
C ALA A 187 13.37 9.05 3.27
N LEU A 188 12.57 9.41 4.28
CA LEU A 188 12.58 10.72 4.93
C LEU A 188 13.02 10.64 6.40
N ASP A 189 13.62 11.71 6.91
CA ASP A 189 13.92 11.87 8.33
C ASP A 189 12.63 11.92 9.17
N VAL A 190 12.68 11.44 10.41
CA VAL A 190 11.52 11.29 11.32
C VAL A 190 10.67 12.55 11.44
N SER A 191 11.29 13.73 11.57
CA SER A 191 10.56 15.01 11.67
C SER A 191 9.83 15.37 10.39
N ILE A 192 10.40 15.04 9.24
CA ILE A 192 9.80 15.28 7.92
C ILE A 192 8.71 14.24 7.63
N GLN A 193 8.91 12.99 8.09
CA GLN A 193 7.85 11.95 8.01
C GLN A 193 6.56 12.42 8.67
N ALA A 194 6.63 12.94 9.92
CA ALA A 194 5.46 13.46 10.63
C ALA A 194 4.73 14.57 9.85
N GLN A 195 5.47 15.48 9.23
CA GLN A 195 4.89 16.55 8.42
C GLN A 195 4.17 16.02 7.17
N VAL A 196 4.74 15.02 6.49
CA VAL A 196 4.14 14.40 5.29
C VAL A 196 2.91 13.57 5.66
N LEU A 197 2.95 12.87 6.80
CA LEU A 197 1.79 12.12 7.31
C LEU A 197 0.61 13.05 7.64
N ASN A 198 0.87 14.15 8.37
CA ASN A 198 -0.15 15.15 8.67
C ASN A 198 -0.75 15.73 7.39
N LEU A 199 0.10 16.07 6.41
CA LEU A 199 -0.36 16.54 5.09
C LEU A 199 -1.28 15.51 4.41
N LEU A 200 -0.93 14.21 4.40
CA LEU A 200 -1.78 13.17 3.81
C LEU A 200 -3.13 13.06 4.52
N MET A 201 -3.15 13.15 5.85
CA MET A 201 -4.39 13.12 6.65
C MET A 201 -5.27 14.36 6.43
N GLU A 202 -4.67 15.55 6.29
CA GLU A 202 -5.38 16.79 5.96
C GLU A 202 -6.00 16.71 4.57
N LEU A 203 -5.22 16.29 3.56
CA LEU A 203 -5.68 16.12 2.18
C LEU A 203 -6.76 15.03 2.07
N GLN A 204 -6.68 13.95 2.89
CA GLN A 204 -7.72 12.93 2.96
C GLN A 204 -9.07 13.53 3.35
N LYS A 205 -9.07 14.36 4.40
CA LYS A 205 -10.30 15.02 4.90
C LYS A 205 -10.82 16.06 3.91
N GLU A 206 -9.95 16.90 3.37
CA GLU A 206 -10.32 17.99 2.44
C GLU A 206 -10.89 17.44 1.12
N MET A 207 -10.28 16.38 0.58
CA MET A 207 -10.62 15.83 -0.73
C MET A 207 -11.49 14.57 -0.65
N ASN A 208 -11.82 14.07 0.56
CA ASN A 208 -12.55 12.82 0.80
C ASN A 208 -11.86 11.59 0.17
N LEU A 209 -10.54 11.48 0.31
CA LEU A 209 -9.75 10.41 -0.27
C LEU A 209 -9.87 9.11 0.51
N SER A 210 -9.77 7.99 -0.19
CA SER A 210 -9.53 6.67 0.40
C SER A 210 -8.11 6.24 0.09
N TYR A 211 -7.40 5.67 1.08
CA TYR A 211 -6.02 5.25 0.93
C TYR A 211 -5.83 3.74 1.06
N LEU A 212 -5.01 3.18 0.18
CA LEU A 212 -4.22 1.98 0.47
C LEU A 212 -2.83 2.45 0.86
N PHE A 213 -2.52 2.43 2.16
CA PHE A 213 -1.24 2.89 2.69
C PHE A 213 -0.31 1.70 2.92
N ILE A 214 0.83 1.65 2.24
CA ILE A 214 1.81 0.58 2.36
C ILE A 214 2.98 1.08 3.18
N SER A 215 3.33 0.37 4.24
CA SER A 215 4.47 0.70 5.09
C SER A 215 5.05 -0.54 5.77
N HIS A 216 6.32 -0.46 6.15
CA HIS A 216 6.96 -1.40 7.08
C HIS A 216 7.09 -0.82 8.49
N ASP A 217 6.81 0.48 8.68
CA ASP A 217 6.82 1.13 9.99
C ASP A 217 5.44 1.06 10.66
N LEU A 218 5.35 0.21 11.67
CA LEU A 218 4.11 -0.04 12.40
C LEU A 218 3.66 1.17 13.24
N ASN A 219 4.57 2.05 13.70
CA ASN A 219 4.20 3.27 14.42
C ASN A 219 3.48 4.25 13.48
N VAL A 220 4.01 4.40 12.26
CA VAL A 220 3.38 5.21 11.22
C VAL A 220 1.98 4.69 10.89
N VAL A 221 1.86 3.37 10.72
CA VAL A 221 0.58 2.71 10.40
C VAL A 221 -0.44 2.93 11.51
N ARG A 222 -0.06 2.75 12.78
CA ARG A 222 -0.97 3.00 13.92
C ARG A 222 -1.52 4.42 13.92
N HIS A 223 -0.74 5.39 13.46
CA HIS A 223 -1.12 6.80 13.46
C HIS A 223 -2.11 7.18 12.35
N ILE A 224 -1.97 6.60 11.15
CA ILE A 224 -2.75 7.03 9.98
C ILE A 224 -3.92 6.10 9.63
N SER A 225 -3.92 4.86 10.11
CA SER A 225 -4.80 3.81 9.58
C SER A 225 -6.08 3.65 10.40
N ASN A 226 -7.18 3.38 9.71
CA ASN A 226 -8.42 2.89 10.31
C ASN A 226 -8.36 1.38 10.50
N ARG A 227 -7.97 0.66 9.45
CA ARG A 227 -7.81 -0.80 9.45
C ARG A 227 -6.44 -1.19 8.90
N VAL A 228 -5.95 -2.35 9.32
CA VAL A 228 -4.67 -2.89 8.90
C VAL A 228 -4.80 -4.33 8.41
N GLY A 229 -4.06 -4.66 7.35
CA GLY A 229 -3.82 -6.03 6.89
C GLY A 229 -2.34 -6.37 7.03
N VAL A 230 -2.05 -7.42 7.77
CA VAL A 230 -0.68 -7.94 7.97
C VAL A 230 -0.40 -8.95 6.88
N MET A 231 0.63 -8.69 6.08
CA MET A 231 0.96 -9.50 4.91
C MET A 231 2.25 -10.28 5.13
N TYR A 232 2.22 -11.57 4.87
CA TYR A 232 3.38 -12.46 4.90
C TYR A 232 3.42 -13.32 3.64
N LEU A 233 4.53 -13.33 2.93
CA LEU A 233 4.81 -14.14 1.73
C LEU A 233 3.62 -14.18 0.75
N GLY A 234 3.15 -13.00 0.33
CA GLY A 234 2.07 -12.86 -0.65
C GLY A 234 0.65 -13.06 -0.14
N ARG A 235 0.43 -13.31 1.17
CA ARG A 235 -0.90 -13.56 1.78
C ARG A 235 -1.17 -12.60 2.92
N ILE A 236 -2.45 -12.25 3.14
CA ILE A 236 -2.89 -11.58 4.35
C ILE A 236 -3.10 -12.64 5.43
N VAL A 237 -2.36 -12.53 6.54
CA VAL A 237 -2.41 -13.47 7.67
C VAL A 237 -3.32 -12.97 8.80
N GLU A 238 -3.51 -11.65 8.90
CA GLU A 238 -4.38 -11.03 9.89
C GLU A 238 -4.89 -9.70 9.35
N THR A 239 -6.15 -9.34 9.62
CA THR A 239 -6.72 -8.03 9.28
C THR A 239 -7.81 -7.66 10.27
N GLY A 240 -7.89 -6.39 10.61
CA GLY A 240 -8.89 -5.85 11.54
C GLY A 240 -8.76 -4.34 11.70
N ASP A 241 -9.54 -3.80 12.62
CA ASP A 241 -9.39 -2.42 13.07
C ASP A 241 -7.99 -2.24 13.67
N THR A 242 -7.35 -1.10 13.39
CA THR A 242 -5.94 -0.90 13.75
C THR A 242 -5.69 -1.09 15.24
N GLU A 243 -6.51 -0.48 16.10
CA GLU A 243 -6.31 -0.61 17.55
C GLU A 243 -6.53 -2.04 18.04
N ASP A 244 -7.49 -2.79 17.48
CA ASP A 244 -7.75 -4.17 17.86
C ASP A 244 -6.57 -5.07 17.51
N VAL A 245 -6.02 -4.96 16.29
CA VAL A 245 -4.84 -5.75 15.87
C VAL A 245 -3.60 -5.40 16.71
N TYR A 246 -3.44 -4.12 17.11
CA TYR A 246 -2.28 -3.69 17.92
C TYR A 246 -2.39 -4.10 19.38
N GLN A 247 -3.60 -4.13 19.95
CA GLN A 247 -3.83 -4.51 21.34
C GLN A 247 -3.97 -6.03 21.50
N HIS A 248 -4.59 -6.70 20.54
CA HIS A 248 -4.92 -8.12 20.57
C HIS A 248 -4.45 -8.83 19.30
N PRO A 249 -3.11 -8.81 18.99
CA PRO A 249 -2.59 -9.51 17.82
C PRO A 249 -2.81 -11.02 17.97
N MET A 250 -3.47 -11.62 16.97
CA MET A 250 -3.85 -13.03 17.02
C MET A 250 -2.82 -13.92 16.32
N HIS A 251 -2.39 -13.55 15.11
CA HIS A 251 -1.43 -14.36 14.37
C HIS A 251 -0.02 -14.28 14.98
N PRO A 252 0.71 -15.41 15.17
CA PRO A 252 2.05 -15.40 15.76
C PRO A 252 3.06 -14.48 15.05
N TYR A 253 2.93 -14.29 13.73
CA TYR A 253 3.74 -13.35 12.98
C TYR A 253 3.43 -11.88 13.35
N THR A 254 2.16 -11.52 13.49
CA THR A 254 1.74 -10.19 13.96
C THR A 254 2.25 -9.90 15.36
N GLN A 255 2.16 -10.89 16.26
CA GLN A 255 2.70 -10.80 17.62
C GLN A 255 4.21 -10.50 17.59
N ALA A 256 4.96 -11.21 16.77
CA ALA A 256 6.40 -10.98 16.61
C ALA A 256 6.72 -9.59 16.04
N LEU A 257 6.01 -9.15 14.99
CA LEU A 257 6.19 -7.82 14.40
C LEU A 257 5.93 -6.71 15.44
N LEU A 258 4.80 -6.79 16.16
CA LEU A 258 4.42 -5.79 17.18
C LEU A 258 5.32 -5.85 18.42
N SER A 259 5.92 -7.01 18.74
CA SER A 259 6.90 -7.13 19.82
C SER A 259 8.20 -6.38 19.54
N ALA A 260 8.51 -6.14 18.26
CA ALA A 260 9.72 -5.43 17.84
C ALA A 260 9.59 -3.91 17.90
N ILE A 261 8.37 -3.37 18.11
CA ILE A 261 8.15 -1.93 18.26
C ILE A 261 8.77 -1.45 19.60
N PRO A 262 9.69 -0.46 19.59
CA PRO A 262 10.21 0.13 20.81
C PRO A 262 9.07 0.77 21.62
N LYS A 263 9.04 0.50 22.92
CA LYS A 263 8.10 1.17 23.83
C LYS A 263 8.52 2.62 24.09
N ARG A 264 7.51 3.44 24.40
CA ARG A 264 7.74 4.84 24.83
C ARG A 264 8.33 4.92 26.25
N ASP A 265 7.98 3.96 27.10
CA ASP A 265 8.50 3.87 28.48
C ASP A 265 9.53 2.74 28.58
N PRO A 266 10.80 3.07 28.87
CA PRO A 266 11.88 2.08 29.04
C PRO A 266 11.66 1.13 30.23
N SER A 267 10.78 1.49 31.19
CA SER A 267 10.49 0.66 32.38
C SER A 267 9.54 -0.50 32.08
N GLU A 268 8.85 -0.46 30.97
CA GLU A 268 8.00 -1.57 30.54
C GLU A 268 8.80 -2.60 29.77
N GLU A 269 9.28 -3.65 30.43
CA GLU A 269 9.87 -4.84 29.78
C GLU A 269 8.82 -5.54 28.92
N LYS A 270 9.02 -5.56 27.60
CA LYS A 270 8.30 -6.44 26.68
C LYS A 270 9.28 -7.46 26.15
N GLU A 271 9.01 -8.71 26.40
CA GLU A 271 9.80 -9.80 25.82
C GLU A 271 9.69 -9.73 24.28
N ARG A 272 10.81 -9.43 23.62
CA ARG A 272 10.87 -9.38 22.16
C ARG A 272 10.82 -10.80 21.61
N ILE A 273 9.79 -11.12 20.84
CA ILE A 273 9.69 -12.39 20.11
C ILE A 273 10.66 -12.34 18.94
N ARG A 274 11.75 -13.13 19.04
CA ARG A 274 12.71 -13.25 17.94
C ARG A 274 12.21 -14.31 16.97
N LEU A 275 12.06 -13.93 15.71
CA LEU A 275 11.77 -14.88 14.63
C LEU A 275 13.07 -15.57 14.23
N GLU A 276 13.08 -16.89 14.28
CA GLU A 276 14.20 -17.72 13.82
C GLU A 276 14.05 -18.05 12.34
N GLY A 277 15.17 -18.21 11.64
CA GLY A 277 15.21 -18.53 10.21
C GLY A 277 14.93 -17.36 9.27
N ASP A 278 15.23 -17.58 8.00
CA ASP A 278 15.04 -16.61 6.91
C ASP A 278 13.60 -16.64 6.38
N VAL A 279 13.20 -15.56 5.73
CA VAL A 279 11.92 -15.52 4.98
C VAL A 279 12.03 -16.49 3.80
N PRO A 280 11.09 -17.45 3.67
CA PRO A 280 11.10 -18.38 2.56
C PRO A 280 11.03 -17.67 1.20
N SER A 281 11.63 -18.28 0.17
CA SER A 281 11.61 -17.70 -1.16
C SER A 281 10.19 -17.73 -1.76
N PRO A 282 9.67 -16.59 -2.29
CA PRO A 282 8.40 -16.57 -3.00
C PRO A 282 8.42 -17.34 -4.33
N ALA A 283 9.59 -17.78 -4.80
CA ALA A 283 9.71 -18.67 -5.96
C ALA A 283 9.44 -20.15 -5.60
N ASN A 284 9.58 -20.48 -4.32
CA ASN A 284 9.35 -21.83 -3.77
C ASN A 284 8.62 -21.69 -2.42
N PRO A 285 7.36 -21.23 -2.41
CA PRO A 285 6.63 -21.04 -1.15
C PRO A 285 6.45 -22.38 -0.42
N PRO A 286 6.52 -22.37 0.92
CA PRO A 286 6.28 -23.57 1.71
C PRO A 286 4.87 -24.13 1.46
N LYS A 287 4.73 -25.46 1.58
CA LYS A 287 3.41 -26.09 1.62
C LYS A 287 2.70 -25.70 2.92
N GLY A 288 1.36 -25.66 2.89
CA GLY A 288 0.56 -25.32 4.07
C GLY A 288 0.68 -23.86 4.47
N CYS A 289 0.72 -23.58 5.78
CA CYS A 289 0.88 -22.23 6.31
C CYS A 289 2.24 -21.65 5.91
N ALA A 290 2.25 -20.52 5.20
CA ALA A 290 3.49 -19.91 4.71
C ALA A 290 4.47 -19.53 5.85
N PHE A 291 3.97 -19.33 7.08
CA PHE A 291 4.77 -18.94 8.24
C PHE A 291 5.26 -20.11 9.09
N HIS A 292 4.89 -21.37 8.77
CA HIS A 292 5.12 -22.53 9.66
C HIS A 292 6.57 -22.74 10.06
N ASP A 293 7.55 -22.50 9.17
CA ASP A 293 8.98 -22.68 9.45
C ASP A 293 9.56 -21.68 10.47
N ARG A 294 8.91 -20.53 10.65
CA ARG A 294 9.30 -19.46 11.60
C ARG A 294 8.36 -19.35 12.79
N CYS A 295 7.35 -20.21 12.86
CA CYS A 295 6.31 -20.17 13.88
C CYS A 295 6.68 -21.00 15.11
N ALA A 296 6.89 -20.36 16.27
CA ALA A 296 7.14 -21.05 17.54
C ALA A 296 5.95 -21.90 18.01
N ARG A 297 4.74 -21.68 17.43
CA ARG A 297 3.50 -22.40 17.73
C ARG A 297 3.06 -23.32 16.59
N CYS A 298 4.00 -23.77 15.75
CA CYS A 298 3.73 -24.63 14.60
C CYS A 298 3.15 -25.98 15.04
N MET A 299 2.05 -26.38 14.38
CA MET A 299 1.41 -27.70 14.52
C MET A 299 1.64 -28.54 13.26
N SER A 300 1.37 -29.85 13.30
CA SER A 300 1.50 -30.74 12.13
C SER A 300 0.66 -30.26 10.95
N VAL A 301 -0.58 -29.86 11.17
CA VAL A 301 -1.50 -29.35 10.15
C VAL A 301 -0.94 -28.12 9.44
N CYS A 302 -0.13 -27.28 10.11
CA CYS A 302 0.47 -26.10 9.50
C CYS A 302 1.44 -26.43 8.36
N ARG A 303 2.00 -27.63 8.33
CA ARG A 303 2.90 -28.10 7.25
C ARG A 303 2.16 -28.68 6.05
N GLU A 304 0.88 -29.02 6.22
CA GLU A 304 0.09 -29.78 5.24
C GLU A 304 -0.98 -28.91 4.57
N ALA A 305 -1.68 -28.07 5.35
CA ALA A 305 -2.80 -27.28 4.91
C ALA A 305 -2.55 -25.76 5.03
N VAL A 306 -3.06 -25.01 4.06
CA VAL A 306 -3.11 -23.54 4.13
C VAL A 306 -4.26 -23.16 5.05
N PRO A 307 -4.04 -22.32 6.09
CA PRO A 307 -5.13 -21.88 6.95
C PRO A 307 -6.09 -20.96 6.19
N GLU A 308 -7.38 -21.17 6.38
CA GLU A 308 -8.40 -20.27 5.89
C GLU A 308 -8.51 -19.04 6.79
N GLN A 309 -8.91 -17.90 6.20
CA GLN A 309 -9.17 -16.69 6.97
C GLN A 309 -10.52 -16.81 7.67
N LYS A 310 -10.51 -16.68 9.01
CA LYS A 310 -11.71 -16.77 9.86
C LYS A 310 -11.90 -15.49 10.63
N GLU A 311 -13.14 -15.08 10.83
CA GLU A 311 -13.51 -13.99 11.71
C GLU A 311 -13.50 -14.49 13.16
N ILE A 312 -12.59 -13.96 13.98
CA ILE A 312 -12.38 -14.37 15.37
C ILE A 312 -13.09 -13.41 16.34
N ALA A 313 -13.20 -12.16 15.96
CA ALA A 313 -13.98 -11.14 16.63
C ALA A 313 -14.63 -10.24 15.55
N PRO A 314 -15.67 -9.47 15.86
CA PRO A 314 -16.33 -8.62 14.88
C PRO A 314 -15.35 -7.75 14.11
N GLY A 315 -15.21 -7.97 12.79
CA GLY A 315 -14.28 -7.28 11.91
C GLY A 315 -12.80 -7.67 12.04
N HIS A 316 -12.44 -8.65 12.88
CA HIS A 316 -11.07 -9.13 13.08
C HIS A 316 -10.92 -10.55 12.50
N PHE A 317 -10.14 -10.66 11.44
CA PHE A 317 -9.94 -11.89 10.66
C PHE A 317 -8.51 -12.38 10.78
N VAL A 318 -8.33 -13.69 10.91
CA VAL A 318 -7.02 -14.35 11.07
C VAL A 318 -6.95 -15.61 10.23
N ALA A 319 -5.85 -15.81 9.50
CA ALA A 319 -5.54 -17.05 8.79
C ALA A 319 -4.53 -17.88 9.58
N CYS A 320 -4.99 -18.63 10.58
CA CYS A 320 -4.13 -19.41 11.46
C CYS A 320 -4.87 -20.62 12.04
N HIS A 321 -4.28 -21.82 11.95
CA HIS A 321 -4.84 -23.07 12.49
C HIS A 321 -4.97 -23.10 14.04
N LEU A 322 -4.41 -22.14 14.76
CA LEU A 322 -4.65 -22.02 16.21
C LEU A 322 -6.11 -21.66 16.53
N TYR A 323 -6.89 -21.26 15.54
CA TYR A 323 -8.29 -20.84 15.67
C TYR A 323 -9.27 -21.71 14.84
N ASP A 324 -8.81 -22.90 14.45
CA ASP A 324 -9.66 -23.90 13.76
C ASP A 324 -10.67 -24.56 14.70
#